data_e560e9647690011b770b22b84ffcdb96
#
_entry.id   e560e9647690011b770b22b84ffcdb96
#
_cell.length_a   1.000
_cell.length_b   1.000
_cell.length_c   1.000
_cell.angle_alpha   90.00
_cell.angle_beta   90.00
_cell.angle_gamma   90.00
#
_symmetry.space_group_name_H-M   'P 1'
#
loop_
_entity.id
_entity.type
_entity.pdbx_description
1 polymer ?
#
loop_
_entity_poly.entity_id
_entity_poly.type
_entity_poly.pdbx_seq_one_letter_code
_entity_poly.pdbx_strand_id
1 'polypeptide(L)'
;MSTTAVTVTTTSGVLLAANPRRIKVIFDNTSAGTIYFADVSTVTTSTGVSLATTVQFTDTPPGGNEALFYKGDYHAIAGSSLVVRVTEFSKPQ
;
A
#
# COMPACT_ATOMS: atom_id res chain seq x y z
N MET A 1 -2.11 15.34 3.84
CA MET A 1 -2.15 14.39 2.71
C MET A 1 -0.80 14.39 2.00
N SER A 2 -0.32 13.24 1.69
CA SER A 2 0.96 13.05 1.03
C SER A 2 0.81 12.01 -0.08
N THR A 3 1.27 12.31 -1.29
CA THR A 3 1.23 11.38 -2.43
C THR A 3 2.64 11.14 -2.94
N THR A 4 3.00 9.87 -3.08
CA THR A 4 4.34 9.45 -3.50
C THR A 4 4.22 8.36 -4.55
N ALA A 5 5.08 8.40 -5.56
CA ALA A 5 5.21 7.31 -6.52
C ALA A 5 6.27 6.33 -5.99
N VAL A 6 5.91 5.07 -5.84
CA VAL A 6 6.80 4.04 -5.30
C VAL A 6 7.05 2.99 -6.37
N THR A 7 8.31 2.64 -6.61
CA THR A 7 8.67 1.57 -7.52
C THR A 7 8.62 0.24 -6.78
N VAL A 8 7.80 -0.68 -7.28
CA VAL A 8 7.69 -2.05 -6.78
C VAL A 8 8.46 -2.96 -7.73
N THR A 9 9.29 -3.82 -7.17
CA THR A 9 10.17 -4.68 -7.97
C THR A 9 9.87 -6.16 -7.73
N THR A 10 10.70 -7.03 -8.29
CA THR A 10 10.57 -8.48 -8.10
C THR A 10 11.06 -8.93 -6.72
N THR A 11 11.59 -8.01 -5.93
CA THR A 11 11.98 -8.26 -4.55
C THR A 11 11.03 -7.50 -3.63
N SER A 12 10.51 -8.15 -2.59
CA SER A 12 9.64 -7.51 -1.61
C SER A 12 10.34 -6.30 -0.98
N GLY A 13 9.64 -5.19 -0.92
CA GLY A 13 10.16 -3.95 -0.34
C GLY A 13 9.05 -3.14 0.30
N VAL A 14 9.41 -2.10 1.05
CA VAL A 14 8.46 -1.24 1.74
C VAL A 14 7.69 -0.41 0.72
N LEU A 15 6.35 -0.56 0.71
CA LEU A 15 5.47 0.27 -0.10
C LEU A 15 5.09 1.54 0.65
N LEU A 16 4.85 1.44 1.95
CA LEU A 16 4.50 2.55 2.81
C LEU A 16 5.01 2.27 4.22
N ALA A 17 5.80 3.19 4.77
CA ALA A 17 6.33 3.04 6.12
C ALA A 17 5.25 3.23 7.18
N ALA A 18 5.46 2.63 8.36
CA ALA A 18 4.55 2.77 9.49
C ALA A 18 4.32 4.24 9.86
N ASN A 19 3.07 4.57 10.21
CA ASN A 19 2.73 5.92 10.62
C ASN A 19 1.60 5.86 11.65
N PRO A 20 1.88 6.11 12.94
CA PRO A 20 0.87 6.02 13.99
C PRO A 20 -0.24 7.07 13.87
N ARG A 21 -0.04 8.07 13.02
CA ARG A 21 -1.02 9.15 12.80
C ARG A 21 -1.85 8.96 11.53
N ARG A 22 -1.66 7.84 10.84
CA ARG A 22 -2.39 7.55 9.59
C ARG A 22 -3.88 7.38 9.87
N ILE A 23 -4.71 7.99 9.03
CA ILE A 23 -6.16 7.86 9.11
C ILE A 23 -6.78 7.35 7.81
N LYS A 24 -6.03 7.31 6.71
CA LYS A 24 -6.50 6.79 5.43
C LYS A 24 -5.32 6.53 4.52
N VAL A 25 -5.40 5.50 3.69
CA VAL A 25 -4.41 5.22 2.68
C VAL A 25 -5.09 4.81 1.37
N ILE A 26 -4.50 5.24 0.25
CA ILE A 26 -4.97 4.87 -1.08
C ILE A 26 -3.75 4.37 -1.86
N PHE A 27 -3.83 3.15 -2.38
CA PHE A 27 -2.84 2.62 -3.32
C PHE A 27 -3.48 2.61 -4.71
N ASP A 28 -2.87 3.31 -5.64
CA ASP A 28 -3.39 3.44 -7.01
C ASP A 28 -2.36 2.84 -7.96
N ASN A 29 -2.71 1.69 -8.56
CA ASN A 29 -1.83 1.02 -9.50
C ASN A 29 -2.00 1.62 -10.88
N THR A 30 -1.12 2.57 -11.20
CA THR A 30 -1.11 3.24 -12.50
C THR A 30 -0.22 2.54 -13.52
N SER A 31 0.37 1.40 -13.16
CA SER A 31 1.30 0.66 -14.02
C SER A 31 0.57 -0.28 -14.98
N ALA A 32 1.34 -0.96 -15.82
CA ALA A 32 0.82 -1.89 -16.82
C ALA A 32 0.72 -3.34 -16.32
N GLY A 33 0.96 -3.61 -15.03
CA GLY A 33 0.95 -4.96 -14.47
C GLY A 33 0.30 -5.02 -13.11
N THR A 34 0.17 -6.22 -12.56
CA THR A 34 -0.42 -6.46 -11.24
C THR A 34 0.65 -6.37 -10.17
N ILE A 35 0.30 -5.70 -9.07
CA ILE A 35 1.14 -5.56 -7.88
C ILE A 35 0.49 -6.35 -6.75
N TYR A 36 1.29 -6.94 -5.88
CA TYR A 36 0.83 -7.67 -4.71
C TYR A 36 1.38 -6.99 -3.46
N PHE A 37 0.52 -6.74 -2.48
CA PHE A 37 0.94 -6.06 -1.26
C PHE A 37 0.41 -6.77 -0.03
N ALA A 38 1.06 -6.54 1.11
CA ALA A 38 0.67 -7.12 2.39
C ALA A 38 1.27 -6.30 3.54
N ASP A 39 0.89 -6.67 4.75
CA ASP A 39 1.42 -6.06 5.98
C ASP A 39 2.66 -6.78 6.50
N VAL A 40 3.23 -7.71 5.73
CA VAL A 40 4.42 -8.47 6.11
C VAL A 40 5.48 -8.38 5.02
N SER A 41 6.76 -8.40 5.43
CA SER A 41 7.89 -8.30 4.50
C SER A 41 8.10 -9.56 3.66
N THR A 42 7.47 -10.67 4.04
CA THR A 42 7.56 -11.96 3.33
C THR A 42 6.50 -12.11 2.23
N VAL A 43 5.86 -11.03 1.82
CA VAL A 43 4.84 -11.06 0.76
C VAL A 43 5.42 -11.63 -0.54
N THR A 44 4.65 -12.48 -1.21
CA THR A 44 4.99 -13.04 -2.52
C THR A 44 3.82 -12.79 -3.49
N THR A 45 4.03 -13.12 -4.76
CA THR A 45 2.96 -13.01 -5.77
C THR A 45 1.82 -14.00 -5.52
N SER A 46 2.01 -14.96 -4.60
CA SER A 46 0.98 -15.95 -4.23
C SER A 46 0.30 -15.64 -2.91
N THR A 47 0.87 -14.76 -2.07
CA THR A 47 0.36 -14.51 -0.71
C THR A 47 -0.09 -13.07 -0.48
N GLY A 48 0.21 -12.16 -1.40
CA GLY A 48 -0.20 -10.76 -1.27
C GLY A 48 -1.61 -10.52 -1.77
N VAL A 49 -2.17 -9.37 -1.41
CA VAL A 49 -3.41 -8.88 -1.99
C VAL A 49 -3.09 -8.33 -3.37
N SER A 50 -3.76 -8.84 -4.40
CA SER A 50 -3.49 -8.40 -5.77
C SER A 50 -4.15 -7.05 -6.05
N LEU A 51 -3.39 -6.16 -6.70
CA LEU A 51 -3.86 -4.86 -7.14
C LEU A 51 -3.61 -4.78 -8.65
N ALA A 52 -4.66 -5.02 -9.42
CA ALA A 52 -4.56 -5.09 -10.88
C ALA A 52 -4.30 -3.70 -11.48
N THR A 53 -3.85 -3.68 -12.74
CA THR A 53 -3.69 -2.44 -13.51
C THR A 53 -4.95 -1.59 -13.45
N THR A 54 -4.78 -0.30 -13.19
CA THR A 54 -5.84 0.72 -13.09
C THR A 54 -6.80 0.54 -11.92
N VAL A 55 -6.51 -0.40 -11.00
CA VAL A 55 -7.32 -0.61 -9.79
C VAL A 55 -6.75 0.19 -8.63
N GLN A 56 -7.64 0.67 -7.78
CA GLN A 56 -7.31 1.45 -6.60
C GLN A 56 -7.75 0.69 -5.34
N PHE A 57 -6.87 0.63 -4.35
CA PHE A 57 -7.19 0.11 -3.02
C PHE A 57 -7.27 1.27 -2.04
N THR A 58 -8.35 1.33 -1.27
CA THR A 58 -8.55 2.36 -0.25
C THR A 58 -8.82 1.69 1.09
N ASP A 59 -8.11 2.14 2.14
CA ASP A 59 -8.33 1.66 3.49
C ASP A 59 -8.59 2.84 4.43
N THR A 60 -9.64 2.71 5.23
CA THR A 60 -10.04 3.70 6.23
C THR A 60 -10.36 2.98 7.54
N PRO A 61 -10.39 3.70 8.68
CA PRO A 61 -10.76 3.06 9.95
C PRO A 61 -12.15 2.42 9.85
N PRO A 62 -12.27 1.09 10.13
CA PRO A 62 -13.57 0.41 10.06
C PRO A 62 -14.59 1.06 11.00
N GLY A 63 -15.72 1.52 10.46
CA GLY A 63 -16.75 2.19 11.24
C GLY A 63 -16.28 3.44 11.96
N GLY A 64 -15.18 4.06 11.52
CA GLY A 64 -14.56 5.19 12.20
C GLY A 64 -13.69 4.80 13.39
N ASN A 65 -13.50 3.51 13.66
CA ASN A 65 -12.73 3.03 14.81
C ASN A 65 -11.25 2.89 14.45
N GLU A 66 -10.45 3.89 14.81
CA GLU A 66 -9.03 3.92 14.51
C GLU A 66 -8.23 2.80 15.20
N ALA A 67 -8.74 2.22 16.29
CA ALA A 67 -8.07 1.12 16.97
C ALA A 67 -8.01 -0.14 16.10
N LEU A 68 -8.88 -0.27 15.11
CA LEU A 68 -8.91 -1.38 14.17
C LEU A 68 -8.19 -1.07 12.86
N PHE A 69 -7.67 0.15 12.69
CA PHE A 69 -7.01 0.58 11.47
C PHE A 69 -5.53 0.23 11.50
N TYR A 70 -5.04 -0.42 10.43
CA TYR A 70 -3.62 -0.79 10.35
C TYR A 70 -2.75 0.45 10.11
N LYS A 71 -1.76 0.65 10.99
CA LYS A 71 -0.85 1.79 10.93
C LYS A 71 0.61 1.38 10.76
N GLY A 72 0.87 0.10 10.55
CA GLY A 72 2.21 -0.43 10.35
C GLY A 72 2.70 -0.29 8.91
N ASP A 73 3.80 -0.97 8.61
CA ASP A 73 4.39 -0.98 7.27
C ASP A 73 3.54 -1.79 6.31
N TYR A 74 3.42 -1.30 5.07
CA TYR A 74 2.98 -2.12 3.95
C TYR A 74 4.19 -2.50 3.10
N HIS A 75 4.21 -3.72 2.60
CA HIS A 75 5.23 -4.24 1.70
C HIS A 75 4.59 -4.66 0.39
N ALA A 76 5.34 -4.63 -0.70
CA ALA A 76 4.82 -4.97 -2.00
C ALA A 76 5.86 -5.68 -2.86
N ILE A 77 5.37 -6.46 -3.82
CA ILE A 77 6.19 -7.20 -4.79
C ILE A 77 5.43 -7.28 -6.10
N ALA A 78 6.15 -7.42 -7.21
CA ALA A 78 5.56 -7.55 -8.53
C ALA A 78 6.40 -8.49 -9.38
N GLY A 79 5.87 -8.88 -10.54
CA GLY A 79 6.60 -9.72 -11.51
C GLY A 79 7.65 -8.96 -12.31
N SER A 80 7.63 -7.63 -12.26
CA SER A 80 8.59 -6.75 -12.94
C SER A 80 8.58 -5.41 -12.20
N SER A 81 9.43 -4.47 -12.60
CA SER A 81 9.45 -3.14 -11.98
C SER A 81 8.20 -2.36 -12.42
N LEU A 82 7.36 -2.01 -11.46
CA LEU A 82 6.10 -1.29 -11.68
C LEU A 82 6.01 -0.13 -10.70
N VAL A 83 5.16 0.86 -11.00
CA VAL A 83 5.01 2.05 -10.15
C VAL A 83 3.61 2.10 -9.57
N VAL A 84 3.52 2.31 -8.26
CA VAL A 84 2.27 2.51 -7.52
C VAL A 84 2.26 3.92 -6.97
N ARG A 85 1.15 4.62 -7.13
CA ARG A 85 0.94 5.90 -6.47
C ARG A 85 0.32 5.66 -5.10
N VAL A 86 1.00 6.10 -4.05
CA VAL A 86 0.56 5.93 -2.67
C VAL A 86 0.15 7.29 -2.12
N THR A 87 -1.09 7.38 -1.64
CA THR A 87 -1.60 8.59 -0.98
C THR A 87 -1.93 8.26 0.46
N GLU A 88 -1.38 9.04 1.39
CA GLU A 88 -1.57 8.83 2.82
C GLU A 88 -2.16 10.08 3.45
N PHE A 89 -3.17 9.89 4.29
CA PHE A 89 -3.77 10.94 5.09
C PHE A 89 -3.40 10.71 6.55
N SER A 90 -2.94 11.76 7.24
CA SER A 90 -2.52 11.69 8.64
C SER A 90 -3.27 12.73 9.46
N LYS A 91 -3.40 12.45 10.77
CA LYS A 91 -3.96 13.41 11.70
C LYS A 91 -3.06 14.64 11.79
N PRO A 92 -3.62 15.84 11.96
CA PRO A 92 -2.81 17.03 12.26
C PRO A 92 -2.12 16.88 13.60
N GLN A 93 -1.00 17.55 13.76
CA GLN A 93 -0.22 17.54 15.00
C GLN A 93 -0.87 18.40 16.06
#